data_8026f691c3acf08343664709a42d6fc0
#
_entry.id   8026f691c3acf08343664709a42d6fc0
#
_cell.length_a   1.000
_cell.length_b   1.000
_cell.length_c   1.000
_cell.angle_alpha   90.00
_cell.angle_beta   90.00
_cell.angle_gamma   90.00
#
_symmetry.space_group_name_H-M   'P 1'
#
loop_
_entity.id
_entity.type
_entity.pdbx_description
1 polymer ?
#
loop_
_entity_poly.entity_id
_entity_poly.type
_entity_poly.pdbx_seq_one_letter_code
_entity_poly.pdbx_strand_id
1 'polypeptide(L)'
;MEYVTIDFETANGNLTSACSVGIVGANKGKIVFEKYYLINPQEEFLLQNSMIHGLYPEDVKDAKTFDQLWDEIFPLLDGNIVFAHAADFDISVLRSLINKYNLRYPNIRIGCTLKTARIAFKGVLTSFKLGAISNHLEVEHLAHNAISDASICYYMLERVKRMYQSYDVEDLFEEIGLAFGTLNEYTYRGCYNKLQEKKKRTNVKEENSKLKGYIIAFTGKPEKMTKTEFKQMIASCGGIYSREINKVINTFVVFNNPTQSHIMAVNRLQTQKDVLILTEEEILRIIND
;
A
#
# COMPACT_ATOMS: atom_id res chain seq x y z
N MET A 1 1.01 17.58 13.03
CA MET A 1 0.72 16.25 13.59
C MET A 1 1.93 15.38 13.38
N GLU A 2 2.26 14.47 14.32
CA GLU A 2 3.44 13.62 14.17
C GLU A 2 3.16 12.49 13.17
N TYR A 3 2.04 11.79 13.35
CA TYR A 3 1.62 10.71 12.44
C TYR A 3 0.12 10.38 12.60
N VAL A 4 -0.36 9.57 11.67
CA VAL A 4 -1.71 8.99 11.66
C VAL A 4 -1.60 7.48 11.56
N THR A 5 -2.47 6.73 12.25
CA THR A 5 -2.66 5.30 12.00
C THR A 5 -4.02 5.07 11.35
N ILE A 6 -4.09 4.15 10.40
CA ILE A 6 -5.33 3.80 9.69
C ILE A 6 -5.50 2.29 9.65
N ASP A 7 -6.75 1.86 9.56
CA ASP A 7 -7.13 0.48 9.27
C ASP A 7 -8.45 0.45 8.50
N PHE A 8 -8.57 -0.42 7.49
CA PHE A 8 -9.75 -0.60 6.66
C PHE A 8 -10.34 -1.99 6.82
N GLU A 9 -11.68 -2.06 6.95
CA GLU A 9 -12.40 -3.31 6.72
C GLU A 9 -13.06 -3.33 5.34
N THR A 10 -13.12 -4.50 4.72
CA THR A 10 -13.66 -4.67 3.35
C THR A 10 -14.82 -5.66 3.34
N ALA A 11 -15.87 -5.34 2.60
CA ALA A 11 -17.07 -6.17 2.45
C ALA A 11 -16.80 -7.50 1.73
N ASN A 12 -15.77 -7.53 0.87
CA ASN A 12 -15.37 -8.70 0.07
C ASN A 12 -13.89 -8.62 -0.32
N GLY A 13 -13.42 -9.49 -1.22
CA GLY A 13 -12.04 -9.53 -1.68
C GLY A 13 -11.61 -8.39 -2.62
N ASN A 14 -12.51 -7.49 -3.03
CA ASN A 14 -12.17 -6.35 -3.86
C ASN A 14 -11.63 -5.21 -2.99
N LEU A 15 -10.53 -4.62 -3.41
CA LEU A 15 -9.93 -3.48 -2.70
C LEU A 15 -10.79 -2.20 -2.75
N THR A 16 -11.87 -2.20 -3.54
CA THR A 16 -12.84 -1.10 -3.66
C THR A 16 -14.03 -1.25 -2.74
N SER A 17 -14.11 -2.35 -1.98
CA SER A 17 -15.26 -2.71 -1.15
C SER A 17 -15.12 -2.30 0.32
N ALA A 18 -14.37 -1.24 0.62
CA ALA A 18 -14.22 -0.78 2.00
C ALA A 18 -15.57 -0.48 2.64
N CYS A 19 -15.84 -1.09 3.81
CA CYS A 19 -17.08 -0.93 4.58
C CYS A 19 -16.88 -0.17 5.89
N SER A 20 -15.64 -0.01 6.36
CA SER A 20 -15.30 0.94 7.40
C SER A 20 -13.84 1.38 7.33
N VAL A 21 -13.52 2.50 7.99
CA VAL A 21 -12.16 2.95 8.23
C VAL A 21 -12.03 3.57 9.61
N GLY A 22 -10.98 3.16 10.34
CA GLY A 22 -10.54 3.77 11.58
C GLY A 22 -9.31 4.64 11.34
N ILE A 23 -9.28 5.83 11.93
CA ILE A 23 -8.18 6.80 11.78
C ILE A 23 -7.86 7.39 13.16
N VAL A 24 -6.61 7.24 13.59
CA VAL A 24 -6.13 7.81 14.86
C VAL A 24 -4.99 8.77 14.56
N GLY A 25 -5.12 10.02 14.99
CA GLY A 25 -4.07 11.03 14.88
C GLY A 25 -3.27 11.14 16.16
N ALA A 26 -1.94 11.17 16.05
CA ALA A 26 -1.02 11.27 17.17
C ALA A 26 -0.12 12.50 17.06
N ASN A 27 0.16 13.11 18.22
CA ASN A 27 1.12 14.20 18.33
C ASN A 27 1.79 14.19 19.71
N LYS A 28 3.11 14.18 19.74
CA LYS A 28 3.91 14.19 20.97
C LYS A 28 3.48 13.10 21.98
N GLY A 29 3.29 11.88 21.47
CA GLY A 29 2.92 10.73 22.28
C GLY A 29 1.48 10.73 22.82
N LYS A 30 0.59 11.56 22.28
CA LYS A 30 -0.82 11.62 22.68
C LYS A 30 -1.71 11.51 21.46
N ILE A 31 -2.85 10.83 21.63
CA ILE A 31 -3.93 10.85 20.64
C ILE A 31 -4.54 12.26 20.63
N VAL A 32 -4.67 12.84 19.45
CA VAL A 32 -5.26 14.16 19.23
C VAL A 32 -6.65 14.08 18.59
N PHE A 33 -6.92 12.97 17.90
CA PHE A 33 -8.26 12.60 17.44
C PHE A 33 -8.35 11.10 17.15
N GLU A 34 -9.58 10.59 17.23
CA GLU A 34 -10.00 9.28 16.76
C GLU A 34 -11.23 9.47 15.89
N LYS A 35 -11.23 8.87 14.71
CA LYS A 35 -12.34 8.91 13.75
C LYS A 35 -12.67 7.52 13.28
N TYR A 36 -13.93 7.17 13.30
CA TYR A 36 -14.44 5.94 12.75
C TYR A 36 -15.54 6.27 11.75
N TYR A 37 -15.40 5.76 10.53
CA TYR A 37 -16.40 5.94 9.48
C TYR A 37 -16.88 4.59 9.01
N LEU A 38 -18.21 4.39 9.05
CA LEU A 38 -18.88 3.38 8.25
C LEU A 38 -18.94 3.87 6.81
N ILE A 39 -18.72 2.97 5.86
CA ILE A 39 -18.67 3.29 4.43
C ILE A 39 -19.67 2.37 3.73
N ASN A 40 -20.56 2.94 2.92
CA ASN A 40 -21.35 2.15 1.98
C ASN A 40 -20.48 1.80 0.77
N PRO A 41 -20.02 0.56 0.61
CA PRO A 41 -19.12 0.19 -0.49
C PRO A 41 -19.84 0.13 -1.84
N GLN A 42 -21.18 0.08 -1.84
CA GLN A 42 -22.02 -0.19 -3.02
C GLN A 42 -21.62 -1.51 -3.71
N GLU A 43 -21.20 -2.48 -2.93
CA GLU A 43 -20.75 -3.80 -3.36
C GLU A 43 -21.34 -4.87 -2.42
N GLU A 44 -21.45 -6.10 -2.92
CA GLU A 44 -21.96 -7.22 -2.13
C GLU A 44 -20.99 -7.60 -1.00
N PHE A 45 -21.54 -7.96 0.16
CA PHE A 45 -20.78 -8.50 1.27
C PHE A 45 -20.60 -10.01 1.11
N LEU A 46 -19.40 -10.49 1.33
CA LEU A 46 -19.14 -11.91 1.54
C LEU A 46 -19.32 -12.24 3.01
N LEU A 47 -20.09 -13.28 3.31
CA LEU A 47 -20.34 -13.71 4.68
C LEU A 47 -19.04 -13.93 5.50
N GLN A 48 -18.00 -14.42 4.84
CA GLN A 48 -16.69 -14.63 5.48
C GLN A 48 -16.09 -13.31 6.00
N ASN A 49 -16.18 -12.22 5.24
CA ASN A 49 -15.72 -10.90 5.66
C ASN A 49 -16.58 -10.38 6.83
N SER A 50 -17.92 -10.46 6.70
CA SER A 50 -18.83 -10.06 7.76
C SER A 50 -18.59 -10.82 9.08
N MET A 51 -18.29 -12.12 9.00
CA MET A 51 -17.95 -12.91 10.20
C MET A 51 -16.63 -12.49 10.86
N ILE A 52 -15.72 -11.85 10.12
CA ILE A 52 -14.43 -11.38 10.62
C ILE A 52 -14.60 -10.04 11.35
N HIS A 53 -15.20 -9.04 10.71
CA HIS A 53 -15.28 -7.67 11.23
C HIS A 53 -16.64 -7.33 11.86
N GLY A 54 -17.63 -8.22 11.77
CA GLY A 54 -18.94 -8.05 12.40
C GLY A 54 -19.87 -7.05 11.70
N LEU A 55 -19.50 -6.48 10.54
CA LEU A 55 -20.36 -5.58 9.78
C LEU A 55 -21.11 -6.32 8.69
N TYR A 56 -22.37 -5.97 8.51
CA TYR A 56 -23.29 -6.53 7.54
C TYR A 56 -23.84 -5.43 6.61
N PRO A 57 -24.45 -5.77 5.47
CA PRO A 57 -25.01 -4.77 4.54
C PRO A 57 -25.95 -3.77 5.25
N GLU A 58 -26.73 -4.24 6.23
CA GLU A 58 -27.68 -3.42 6.98
C GLU A 58 -26.99 -2.31 7.80
N ASP A 59 -25.77 -2.55 8.27
CA ASP A 59 -25.03 -1.60 9.10
C ASP A 59 -24.53 -0.41 8.31
N VAL A 60 -24.31 -0.59 7.01
CA VAL A 60 -23.70 0.42 6.12
C VAL A 60 -24.62 0.95 5.03
N LYS A 61 -25.85 0.44 4.91
CA LYS A 61 -26.79 0.81 3.83
C LYS A 61 -27.07 2.31 3.77
N ASP A 62 -27.15 2.96 4.93
CA ASP A 62 -27.44 4.39 5.08
C ASP A 62 -26.17 5.22 5.30
N ALA A 63 -24.98 4.58 5.28
CA ALA A 63 -23.71 5.26 5.41
C ALA A 63 -23.35 5.99 4.12
N LYS A 64 -22.51 7.03 4.26
CA LYS A 64 -21.92 7.72 3.11
C LYS A 64 -21.02 6.76 2.31
N THR A 65 -20.92 6.99 1.01
CA THR A 65 -19.90 6.35 0.17
C THR A 65 -18.53 6.99 0.43
N PHE A 66 -17.45 6.35 0.00
CA PHE A 66 -16.09 6.84 0.28
C PHE A 66 -15.82 8.23 -0.33
N ASP A 67 -16.31 8.50 -1.52
CA ASP A 67 -16.19 9.82 -2.16
C ASP A 67 -16.90 10.93 -1.37
N GLN A 68 -18.06 10.63 -0.77
CA GLN A 68 -18.79 11.57 0.10
C GLN A 68 -18.08 11.83 1.44
N LEU A 69 -17.19 10.93 1.86
CA LEU A 69 -16.36 11.07 3.06
C LEU A 69 -15.00 11.71 2.77
N TRP A 70 -14.61 11.81 1.51
CA TRP A 70 -13.26 12.17 1.13
C TRP A 70 -12.84 13.56 1.61
N ASP A 71 -13.72 14.54 1.57
CA ASP A 71 -13.43 15.89 2.06
C ASP A 71 -13.18 15.93 3.59
N GLU A 72 -13.71 14.95 4.32
CA GLU A 72 -13.44 14.79 5.76
C GLU A 72 -12.15 13.99 6.02
N ILE A 73 -11.86 12.95 5.20
CA ILE A 73 -10.72 12.04 5.37
C ILE A 73 -9.44 12.64 4.80
N PHE A 74 -9.51 13.28 3.63
CA PHE A 74 -8.33 13.83 2.94
C PHE A 74 -7.44 14.70 3.85
N PRO A 75 -7.95 15.71 4.59
CA PRO A 75 -7.14 16.58 5.43
C PRO A 75 -6.51 15.86 6.63
N LEU A 76 -7.05 14.70 7.03
CA LEU A 76 -6.45 13.87 8.09
C LEU A 76 -5.21 13.12 7.59
N LEU A 77 -5.13 12.84 6.30
CA LEU A 77 -4.04 12.07 5.69
C LEU A 77 -3.00 12.96 5.01
N ASP A 78 -3.41 13.99 4.26
CA ASP A 78 -2.53 14.80 3.41
C ASP A 78 -1.43 15.50 4.22
N GLY A 79 -0.20 15.39 3.73
CA GLY A 79 1.00 15.94 4.38
C GLY A 79 1.50 15.15 5.59
N ASN A 80 0.87 14.05 5.98
CA ASN A 80 1.19 13.28 7.19
C ASN A 80 1.98 12.00 6.89
N ILE A 81 2.56 11.43 7.96
CA ILE A 81 3.03 10.04 7.97
C ILE A 81 1.84 9.16 8.35
N VAL A 82 1.48 8.24 7.46
CA VAL A 82 0.35 7.32 7.65
C VAL A 82 0.88 5.92 7.88
N PHE A 83 0.52 5.34 9.02
CA PHE A 83 0.85 3.97 9.38
C PHE A 83 -0.38 3.07 9.26
N ALA A 84 -0.15 1.82 8.87
CA ALA A 84 -1.13 0.74 8.97
C ALA A 84 -0.43 -0.57 9.35
N HIS A 85 -1.20 -1.56 9.80
CA HIS A 85 -0.66 -2.89 10.07
C HIS A 85 -0.71 -3.72 8.80
N ALA A 86 0.47 -4.18 8.31
CA ALA A 86 0.61 -4.70 6.94
C ALA A 86 0.21 -3.66 5.87
N ALA A 87 0.71 -2.43 6.00
CA ALA A 87 0.30 -1.22 5.28
C ALA A 87 0.11 -1.36 3.76
N ASP A 88 0.70 -2.37 3.12
CA ASP A 88 0.50 -2.63 1.69
C ASP A 88 -0.97 -2.94 1.36
N PHE A 89 -1.74 -3.53 2.30
CA PHE A 89 -3.18 -3.78 2.14
C PHE A 89 -3.97 -2.48 2.21
N ASP A 90 -3.90 -1.77 3.33
CA ASP A 90 -4.69 -0.54 3.58
C ASP A 90 -4.40 0.55 2.54
N ILE A 91 -3.14 0.72 2.19
CA ILE A 91 -2.75 1.67 1.14
C ILE A 91 -3.26 1.22 -0.24
N SER A 92 -3.36 -0.09 -0.50
CA SER A 92 -3.97 -0.59 -1.74
C SER A 92 -5.47 -0.35 -1.77
N VAL A 93 -6.18 -0.51 -0.64
CA VAL A 93 -7.60 -0.15 -0.50
C VAL A 93 -7.79 1.35 -0.75
N LEU A 94 -7.05 2.20 -0.04
CA LEU A 94 -7.09 3.66 -0.21
C LEU A 94 -6.89 4.07 -1.68
N ARG A 95 -5.87 3.54 -2.34
CA ARG A 95 -5.57 3.84 -3.75
C ARG A 95 -6.67 3.36 -4.70
N SER A 96 -7.23 2.17 -4.43
CA SER A 96 -8.32 1.63 -5.25
C SER A 96 -9.58 2.48 -5.15
N LEU A 97 -9.89 2.99 -3.97
CA LEU A 97 -11.01 3.90 -3.74
C LEU A 97 -10.79 5.26 -4.41
N ILE A 98 -9.59 5.84 -4.26
CA ILE A 98 -9.22 7.09 -4.94
C ILE A 98 -9.38 6.96 -6.46
N ASN A 99 -8.93 5.84 -7.04
CA ASN A 99 -9.06 5.58 -8.47
C ASN A 99 -10.52 5.30 -8.88
N LYS A 100 -11.29 4.52 -8.08
CA LYS A 100 -12.70 4.21 -8.35
C LYS A 100 -13.52 5.49 -8.51
N TYR A 101 -13.30 6.44 -7.62
CA TYR A 101 -14.07 7.68 -7.54
C TYR A 101 -13.38 8.89 -8.18
N ASN A 102 -12.22 8.69 -8.81
CA ASN A 102 -11.40 9.76 -9.43
C ASN A 102 -11.11 10.93 -8.46
N LEU A 103 -10.73 10.59 -7.23
CA LEU A 103 -10.46 11.56 -6.17
C LEU A 103 -9.04 12.13 -6.24
N ARG A 104 -8.82 13.25 -5.56
CA ARG A 104 -7.49 13.82 -5.39
C ARG A 104 -6.62 12.90 -4.52
N TYR A 105 -5.38 12.64 -4.97
CA TYR A 105 -4.41 11.88 -4.17
C TYR A 105 -3.83 12.72 -3.03
N PRO A 106 -3.72 12.16 -1.81
CA PRO A 106 -2.98 12.79 -0.73
C PRO A 106 -1.49 12.62 -0.96
N ASN A 107 -0.69 13.56 -0.47
CA ASN A 107 0.77 13.41 -0.42
C ASN A 107 1.16 12.89 0.96
N ILE A 108 1.38 11.58 1.10
CA ILE A 108 1.69 10.93 2.37
C ILE A 108 3.00 10.16 2.35
N ARG A 109 3.62 10.05 3.51
CA ARG A 109 4.67 9.05 3.78
C ARG A 109 4.03 7.84 4.45
N ILE A 110 4.51 6.64 4.13
CA ILE A 110 3.88 5.39 4.55
C ILE A 110 4.79 4.66 5.52
N GLY A 111 4.31 4.40 6.74
CA GLY A 111 4.90 3.50 7.71
C GLY A 111 4.19 2.15 7.77
N CYS A 112 4.86 1.11 8.26
CA CYS A 112 4.25 -0.21 8.42
C CYS A 112 4.53 -0.76 9.82
N THR A 113 3.49 -0.82 10.65
CA THR A 113 3.60 -1.28 12.04
C THR A 113 3.94 -2.76 12.13
N LEU A 114 3.54 -3.61 11.16
CA LEU A 114 3.96 -5.00 11.12
C LEU A 114 5.48 -5.15 10.92
N LYS A 115 6.09 -4.34 10.04
CA LYS A 115 7.53 -4.34 9.83
C LYS A 115 8.27 -3.83 11.06
N THR A 116 7.74 -2.80 11.69
CA THR A 116 8.23 -2.27 12.97
C THR A 116 8.18 -3.33 14.08
N ALA A 117 7.02 -3.99 14.25
CA ALA A 117 6.83 -5.03 15.26
C ALA A 117 7.79 -6.21 15.09
N ARG A 118 8.01 -6.66 13.84
CA ARG A 118 8.95 -7.76 13.52
C ARG A 118 10.41 -7.45 13.91
N ILE A 119 10.77 -6.18 13.94
CA ILE A 119 12.11 -5.75 14.39
C ILE A 119 12.11 -5.59 15.91
N ALA A 120 11.20 -4.79 16.44
CA ALA A 120 11.20 -4.40 17.85
C ALA A 120 10.91 -5.56 18.81
N PHE A 121 10.02 -6.50 18.42
CA PHE A 121 9.62 -7.63 19.26
C PHE A 121 10.23 -8.96 18.79
N LYS A 122 11.29 -8.91 18.00
CA LYS A 122 12.02 -10.11 17.57
C LYS A 122 12.55 -10.89 18.78
N GLY A 123 12.21 -12.18 18.88
CA GLY A 123 12.57 -13.04 20.01
C GLY A 123 11.72 -12.83 21.28
N VAL A 124 10.80 -11.87 21.27
CA VAL A 124 9.84 -11.62 22.35
C VAL A 124 8.47 -12.19 21.99
N LEU A 125 8.01 -11.94 20.77
CA LEU A 125 6.72 -12.43 20.28
C LEU A 125 6.93 -13.53 19.23
N THR A 126 6.05 -14.53 19.27
CA THR A 126 5.94 -15.59 18.26
C THR A 126 4.98 -15.23 17.12
N SER A 127 4.08 -14.27 17.36
CA SER A 127 3.14 -13.74 16.38
C SER A 127 3.15 -12.21 16.43
N PHE A 128 3.07 -11.60 15.27
CA PHE A 128 3.04 -10.13 15.11
C PHE A 128 1.67 -9.63 14.61
N LYS A 129 0.61 -10.43 14.75
CA LYS A 129 -0.76 -9.98 14.54
C LYS A 129 -1.17 -8.99 15.62
N LEU A 130 -2.08 -8.05 15.32
CA LEU A 130 -2.52 -7.02 16.26
C LEU A 130 -3.01 -7.60 17.59
N GLY A 131 -3.76 -8.71 17.57
CA GLY A 131 -4.20 -9.37 18.82
C GLY A 131 -3.06 -9.89 19.69
N ALA A 132 -1.94 -10.37 19.11
CA ALA A 132 -0.78 -10.79 19.91
C ALA A 132 -0.02 -9.57 20.45
N ILE A 133 0.02 -8.47 19.68
CA ILE A 133 0.64 -7.21 20.10
C ILE A 133 -0.18 -6.58 21.23
N SER A 134 -1.50 -6.49 21.09
CA SER A 134 -2.38 -5.91 22.12
C SER A 134 -2.29 -6.64 23.46
N ASN A 135 -2.28 -7.99 23.42
CA ASN A 135 -2.05 -8.81 24.61
C ASN A 135 -0.69 -8.53 25.28
N HIS A 136 0.37 -8.40 24.48
CA HIS A 136 1.70 -8.07 24.99
C HIS A 136 1.79 -6.66 25.59
N LEU A 137 1.03 -5.72 25.02
CA LEU A 137 0.96 -4.35 25.50
C LEU A 137 -0.01 -4.17 26.68
N GLU A 138 -0.81 -5.19 26.99
CA GLU A 138 -1.91 -5.15 27.98
C GLU A 138 -2.93 -4.06 27.65
N VAL A 139 -3.25 -3.90 26.35
CA VAL A 139 -4.22 -2.93 25.85
C VAL A 139 -5.46 -3.67 25.36
N GLU A 140 -6.65 -3.18 25.75
CA GLU A 140 -7.91 -3.71 25.26
C GLU A 140 -8.01 -3.59 23.74
N HIS A 141 -8.44 -4.65 23.09
CA HIS A 141 -8.48 -4.76 21.64
C HIS A 141 -9.72 -5.48 21.17
N LEU A 142 -10.52 -4.82 20.39
CA LEU A 142 -11.62 -5.41 19.64
C LEU A 142 -11.12 -5.74 18.23
N ALA A 143 -10.65 -6.97 18.04
CA ALA A 143 -10.05 -7.41 16.78
C ALA A 143 -11.02 -7.23 15.59
N HIS A 144 -10.48 -6.80 14.46
CA HIS A 144 -11.24 -6.52 13.23
C HIS A 144 -12.31 -5.43 13.41
N ASN A 145 -12.08 -4.52 14.33
CA ASN A 145 -12.77 -3.24 14.39
C ASN A 145 -11.78 -2.16 13.99
N ALA A 146 -12.02 -1.50 12.87
CA ALA A 146 -11.04 -0.62 12.22
C ALA A 146 -10.48 0.46 13.15
N ILE A 147 -11.28 1.07 14.03
CA ILE A 147 -10.76 2.08 14.97
C ILE A 147 -9.94 1.44 16.09
N SER A 148 -10.33 0.25 16.56
CA SER A 148 -9.56 -0.49 17.56
C SER A 148 -8.21 -0.95 16.98
N ASP A 149 -8.20 -1.47 15.75
CA ASP A 149 -6.98 -1.92 15.07
C ASP A 149 -6.03 -0.74 14.78
N ALA A 150 -6.55 0.41 14.34
CA ALA A 150 -5.79 1.64 14.21
C ALA A 150 -5.22 2.12 15.56
N SER A 151 -5.98 1.99 16.66
CA SER A 151 -5.53 2.37 18.01
C SER A 151 -4.41 1.47 18.50
N ILE A 152 -4.46 0.15 18.25
CA ILE A 152 -3.34 -0.76 18.59
C ILE A 152 -2.08 -0.40 17.81
N CYS A 153 -2.19 0.03 16.57
CA CYS A 153 -1.05 0.54 15.80
C CYS A 153 -0.39 1.75 16.49
N TYR A 154 -1.19 2.68 17.00
CA TYR A 154 -0.70 3.82 17.80
C TYR A 154 0.00 3.36 19.08
N TYR A 155 -0.65 2.55 19.93
CA TYR A 155 -0.06 2.09 21.20
C TYR A 155 1.24 1.33 20.99
N MET A 156 1.30 0.52 19.93
CA MET A 156 2.52 -0.19 19.55
C MET A 156 3.65 0.78 19.17
N LEU A 157 3.39 1.78 18.33
CA LEU A 157 4.40 2.77 17.93
C LEU A 157 4.92 3.53 19.14
N GLU A 158 4.04 3.98 20.05
CA GLU A 158 4.46 4.69 21.26
C GLU A 158 5.25 3.79 22.24
N ARG A 159 4.92 2.49 22.29
CA ARG A 159 5.73 1.52 23.06
C ARG A 159 7.11 1.34 22.46
N VAL A 160 7.19 1.19 21.14
CA VAL A 160 8.47 0.98 20.45
C VAL A 160 9.32 2.24 20.49
N LYS A 161 8.77 3.44 20.33
CA LYS A 161 9.49 4.71 20.52
C LYS A 161 10.16 4.76 21.90
N ARG A 162 9.42 4.40 22.96
CA ARG A 162 9.98 4.35 24.32
C ARG A 162 11.08 3.30 24.47
N MET A 163 10.93 2.11 23.86
CA MET A 163 11.95 1.05 23.91
C MET A 163 13.28 1.48 23.26
N TYR A 164 13.21 2.22 22.17
CA TYR A 164 14.37 2.72 21.43
C TYR A 164 14.81 4.12 21.87
N GLN A 165 14.10 4.74 22.83
CA GLN A 165 14.33 6.11 23.31
C GLN A 165 14.28 7.15 22.16
N SER A 166 13.50 6.86 21.13
CA SER A 166 13.36 7.71 19.95
C SER A 166 12.46 8.91 20.25
N TYR A 167 12.84 10.08 19.73
CA TYR A 167 12.12 11.32 19.92
C TYR A 167 10.76 11.31 19.19
N ASP A 168 10.78 10.85 17.95
CA ASP A 168 9.60 10.74 17.08
C ASP A 168 9.66 9.46 16.22
N VAL A 169 8.70 9.30 15.31
CA VAL A 169 8.68 8.12 14.42
C VAL A 169 9.73 8.19 13.30
N GLU A 170 10.26 9.35 12.98
CA GLU A 170 11.34 9.49 11.98
C GLU A 170 12.65 8.99 12.56
N ASP A 171 12.97 9.42 13.78
CA ASP A 171 14.11 8.97 14.57
C ASP A 171 14.03 7.45 14.82
N LEU A 172 12.85 6.94 15.22
CA LEU A 172 12.61 5.51 15.35
C LEU A 172 12.93 4.74 14.06
N PHE A 173 12.43 5.22 12.91
CA PHE A 173 12.63 4.53 11.63
C PHE A 173 14.08 4.53 11.17
N GLU A 174 14.82 5.57 11.52
CA GLU A 174 16.26 5.61 11.29
C GLU A 174 16.99 4.57 12.13
N GLU A 175 16.71 4.51 13.43
CA GLU A 175 17.31 3.60 14.41
C GLU A 175 17.06 2.13 14.03
N ILE A 176 15.83 1.77 13.66
CA ILE A 176 15.47 0.39 13.31
C ILE A 176 15.76 0.02 11.84
N GLY A 177 16.33 0.94 11.06
CA GLY A 177 16.72 0.70 9.67
C GLY A 177 15.55 0.54 8.68
N LEU A 178 14.38 1.08 8.99
CA LEU A 178 13.26 1.20 8.07
C LEU A 178 13.30 2.52 7.29
N ALA A 179 12.64 2.54 6.16
CA ALA A 179 12.38 3.75 5.40
C ALA A 179 10.90 3.87 5.09
N PHE A 180 10.39 5.08 5.18
CA PHE A 180 9.03 5.37 4.78
C PHE A 180 8.80 5.11 3.31
N GLY A 181 7.63 4.61 2.98
CA GLY A 181 7.10 4.63 1.64
C GLY A 181 6.56 6.01 1.28
N THR A 182 5.97 6.13 0.11
CA THR A 182 5.38 7.36 -0.41
C THR A 182 4.14 7.05 -1.22
N LEU A 183 3.11 7.87 -1.08
CA LEU A 183 1.95 7.89 -1.97
C LEU A 183 1.63 9.33 -2.33
N ASN A 184 1.55 9.61 -3.61
CA ASN A 184 1.00 10.83 -4.19
C ASN A 184 0.42 10.51 -5.58
N GLU A 185 -0.02 11.52 -6.33
CA GLU A 185 -0.59 11.35 -7.68
C GLU A 185 0.33 10.60 -8.65
N TYR A 186 1.65 10.73 -8.49
CA TYR A 186 2.64 10.22 -9.45
C TYR A 186 3.38 8.97 -8.97
N THR A 187 3.39 8.72 -7.67
CA THR A 187 4.29 7.72 -7.09
C THR A 187 3.62 6.93 -5.97
N TYR A 188 3.77 5.62 -6.03
CA TYR A 188 3.54 4.74 -4.90
C TYR A 188 4.76 3.87 -4.62
N ARG A 189 5.20 3.90 -3.38
CA ARG A 189 6.21 2.98 -2.85
C ARG A 189 5.83 2.62 -1.41
N GLY A 190 5.78 1.34 -1.09
CA GLY A 190 5.54 0.89 0.28
C GLY A 190 6.75 1.13 1.21
N CYS A 191 6.52 1.07 2.51
CA CYS A 191 7.57 1.07 3.54
C CYS A 191 8.54 -0.11 3.34
N TYR A 192 9.85 0.09 3.52
CA TYR A 192 10.87 -0.93 3.23
C TYR A 192 12.03 -0.92 4.22
N ASN A 193 12.77 -2.04 4.27
CA ASN A 193 13.99 -2.16 5.07
C ASN A 193 15.20 -1.71 4.25
N LYS A 194 15.96 -0.72 4.77
CA LYS A 194 17.11 -0.09 4.09
C LYS A 194 18.23 -1.12 3.78
N LEU A 195 18.47 -2.09 4.65
CA LEU A 195 19.51 -3.10 4.44
C LEU A 195 19.11 -4.14 3.38
N GLN A 196 17.84 -4.55 3.37
CA GLN A 196 17.35 -5.47 2.35
C GLN A 196 17.32 -4.83 0.96
N GLU A 197 16.99 -3.56 0.90
CA GLU A 197 17.02 -2.79 -0.35
C GLU A 197 18.45 -2.63 -0.89
N LYS A 198 19.44 -2.35 -0.03
CA LYS A 198 20.85 -2.32 -0.42
C LYS A 198 21.29 -3.68 -0.98
N LYS A 199 20.95 -4.80 -0.31
CA LYS A 199 21.27 -6.15 -0.80
C LYS A 199 20.61 -6.47 -2.15
N LYS A 200 19.38 -6.03 -2.39
CA LYS A 200 18.73 -6.19 -3.70
C LYS A 200 19.45 -5.40 -4.79
N ARG A 201 19.88 -4.17 -4.49
CA ARG A 201 20.63 -3.32 -5.46
C ARG A 201 22.04 -3.85 -5.74
N THR A 202 22.74 -4.40 -4.75
CA THR A 202 24.09 -4.99 -4.93
C THR A 202 24.06 -6.33 -5.67
N ASN A 203 22.93 -7.06 -5.65
CA ASN A 203 22.77 -8.29 -6.41
C ASN A 203 22.35 -8.04 -7.89
N VAL A 204 21.98 -6.82 -8.25
CA VAL A 204 21.87 -6.40 -9.65
C VAL A 204 23.27 -6.03 -10.11
N LYS A 205 23.96 -6.98 -10.71
CA LYS A 205 25.23 -6.70 -11.41
C LYS A 205 24.98 -5.59 -12.42
N GLU A 206 25.83 -4.56 -12.43
CA GLU A 206 25.80 -3.40 -13.33
C GLU A 206 25.99 -3.75 -14.84
N GLU A 207 25.97 -5.03 -15.20
CA GLU A 207 26.39 -5.50 -16.53
C GLU A 207 25.31 -5.42 -17.61
N ASN A 208 24.06 -5.09 -17.31
CA ASN A 208 23.04 -4.97 -18.37
C ASN A 208 22.09 -3.79 -18.11
N SER A 209 22.42 -2.64 -18.69
CA SER A 209 21.63 -1.40 -18.53
C SER A 209 20.70 -1.10 -19.72
N LYS A 210 20.36 -2.10 -20.53
CA LYS A 210 19.60 -1.95 -21.79
C LYS A 210 18.20 -1.40 -21.60
N LEU A 211 17.60 -1.62 -20.42
CA LEU A 211 16.29 -1.06 -20.06
C LEU A 211 16.39 0.13 -19.10
N LYS A 212 17.55 0.75 -18.96
CA LYS A 212 17.69 1.95 -18.12
C LYS A 212 16.78 3.08 -18.63
N GLY A 213 15.93 3.59 -17.74
CA GLY A 213 14.95 4.63 -18.08
C GLY A 213 13.59 4.09 -18.57
N TYR A 214 13.46 2.79 -18.78
CA TYR A 214 12.18 2.17 -19.09
C TYR A 214 11.38 1.91 -17.80
N ILE A 215 10.16 2.45 -17.73
CA ILE A 215 9.18 2.14 -16.68
C ILE A 215 8.06 1.34 -17.34
N ILE A 216 8.05 0.03 -17.10
CA ILE A 216 7.34 -0.96 -17.89
C ILE A 216 6.15 -1.50 -17.12
N ALA A 217 4.94 -1.37 -17.67
CA ALA A 217 3.79 -2.19 -17.32
C ALA A 217 3.54 -3.22 -18.43
N PHE A 218 2.82 -4.29 -18.12
CA PHE A 218 2.47 -5.30 -19.12
C PHE A 218 1.12 -5.96 -18.87
N THR A 219 0.57 -6.58 -19.91
CA THR A 219 -0.67 -7.35 -19.87
C THR A 219 -0.53 -8.66 -20.64
N GLY A 220 -1.40 -9.62 -20.33
CA GLY A 220 -1.39 -10.93 -20.98
C GLY A 220 -0.47 -11.95 -20.32
N LYS A 221 -0.18 -13.04 -21.03
CA LYS A 221 0.67 -14.15 -20.58
C LYS A 221 1.88 -14.27 -21.51
N PRO A 222 3.11 -14.10 -21.00
CA PRO A 222 4.32 -14.34 -21.80
C PRO A 222 4.36 -15.80 -22.29
N GLU A 223 4.90 -16.02 -23.48
CA GLU A 223 5.07 -17.36 -24.06
C GLU A 223 6.39 -18.00 -23.64
N LYS A 224 7.47 -17.21 -23.63
CA LYS A 224 8.84 -17.70 -23.45
C LYS A 224 9.29 -17.78 -22.00
N MET A 225 8.52 -17.22 -21.05
CA MET A 225 8.85 -17.20 -19.63
C MET A 225 7.61 -16.97 -18.76
N THR A 226 7.75 -17.11 -17.45
CA THR A 226 6.69 -16.73 -16.51
C THR A 226 6.64 -15.22 -16.29
N LYS A 227 5.51 -14.70 -15.80
CA LYS A 227 5.39 -13.28 -15.41
C LYS A 227 6.42 -12.86 -14.34
N THR A 228 6.80 -13.80 -13.47
CA THR A 228 7.80 -13.56 -12.42
C THR A 228 9.20 -13.42 -13.02
N GLU A 229 9.57 -14.32 -13.93
CA GLU A 229 10.84 -14.26 -14.65
C GLU A 229 10.95 -12.99 -15.49
N PHE A 230 9.87 -12.57 -16.15
CA PHE A 230 9.84 -11.32 -16.92
C PHE A 230 10.09 -10.09 -16.03
N LYS A 231 9.46 -10.02 -14.83
CA LYS A 231 9.73 -8.93 -13.87
C LYS A 231 11.18 -8.93 -13.39
N GLN A 232 11.74 -10.11 -13.13
CA GLN A 232 13.14 -10.23 -12.73
C GLN A 232 14.08 -9.79 -13.86
N MET A 233 13.77 -10.14 -15.10
CA MET A 233 14.52 -9.75 -16.28
C MET A 233 14.48 -8.24 -16.50
N ILE A 234 13.32 -7.57 -16.39
CA ILE A 234 13.23 -6.10 -16.42
C ILE A 234 14.19 -5.49 -15.39
N ALA A 235 14.14 -5.98 -14.15
CA ALA A 235 14.99 -5.46 -13.09
C ALA A 235 16.49 -5.71 -13.32
N SER A 236 16.87 -6.89 -13.81
CA SER A 236 18.26 -7.24 -14.12
C SER A 236 18.83 -6.43 -15.30
N CYS A 237 17.98 -5.95 -16.20
CA CYS A 237 18.34 -5.09 -17.32
C CYS A 237 18.24 -3.58 -17.00
N GLY A 238 18.08 -3.21 -15.74
CA GLY A 238 18.04 -1.81 -15.30
C GLY A 238 16.70 -1.09 -15.51
N GLY A 239 15.65 -1.80 -15.94
CA GLY A 239 14.29 -1.27 -16.07
C GLY A 239 13.51 -1.29 -14.75
N ILE A 240 12.40 -0.58 -14.70
CA ILE A 240 11.49 -0.53 -13.56
C ILE A 240 10.16 -1.16 -13.96
N TYR A 241 9.73 -2.20 -13.25
CA TYR A 241 8.39 -2.75 -13.42
C TYR A 241 7.37 -1.92 -12.66
N SER A 242 6.29 -1.50 -13.33
CA SER A 242 5.11 -0.89 -12.72
C SER A 242 3.94 -1.87 -12.76
N ARG A 243 3.31 -2.09 -11.61
CA ARG A 243 2.07 -2.87 -11.53
C ARG A 243 0.88 -2.11 -12.15
N GLU A 244 0.95 -0.80 -12.15
CA GLU A 244 -0.13 0.10 -12.55
C GLU A 244 0.13 0.74 -13.90
N ILE A 245 -0.94 0.92 -14.67
CA ILE A 245 -0.95 1.63 -15.92
C ILE A 245 -1.37 3.08 -15.63
N ASN A 246 -0.40 3.92 -15.31
CA ASN A 246 -0.59 5.32 -14.93
C ASN A 246 0.42 6.24 -15.64
N LYS A 247 0.38 7.53 -15.36
CA LYS A 247 1.26 8.54 -16.00
C LYS A 247 2.77 8.32 -15.83
N VAL A 248 3.18 7.41 -14.93
CA VAL A 248 4.61 7.11 -14.69
C VAL A 248 5.19 6.17 -15.73
N ILE A 249 4.41 5.22 -16.26
CA ILE A 249 4.92 4.29 -17.27
C ILE A 249 5.24 5.01 -18.57
N ASN A 250 6.33 4.63 -19.20
CA ASN A 250 6.70 5.07 -20.55
C ASN A 250 6.71 3.92 -21.56
N THR A 251 6.51 2.69 -21.10
CA THR A 251 6.52 1.49 -21.94
C THR A 251 5.44 0.51 -21.46
N PHE A 252 4.74 -0.07 -22.42
CA PHE A 252 3.71 -1.06 -22.17
C PHE A 252 3.93 -2.30 -23.04
N VAL A 253 4.07 -3.47 -22.43
CA VAL A 253 4.30 -4.72 -23.15
C VAL A 253 3.02 -5.54 -23.23
N VAL A 254 2.65 -5.92 -24.45
CA VAL A 254 1.44 -6.71 -24.70
C VAL A 254 1.85 -8.14 -25.05
N PHE A 255 1.48 -9.07 -24.15
CA PHE A 255 1.61 -10.52 -24.34
C PHE A 255 0.31 -11.12 -24.87
N ASN A 256 0.31 -12.42 -25.11
CA ASN A 256 -0.88 -13.18 -25.52
C ASN A 256 -1.98 -13.12 -24.48
N ASN A 257 -3.25 -13.09 -24.95
CA ASN A 257 -4.45 -12.98 -24.14
C ASN A 257 -4.41 -11.74 -23.20
N PRO A 258 -4.28 -10.52 -23.74
CA PRO A 258 -4.22 -9.31 -22.93
C PRO A 258 -5.55 -9.05 -22.23
N THR A 259 -5.48 -8.49 -21.03
CA THR A 259 -6.66 -8.04 -20.27
C THR A 259 -7.23 -6.78 -20.92
N GLN A 260 -8.50 -6.81 -21.34
CA GLN A 260 -9.14 -5.70 -22.08
C GLN A 260 -9.11 -4.37 -21.30
N SER A 261 -9.33 -4.40 -19.99
CA SER A 261 -9.24 -3.19 -19.15
C SER A 261 -7.85 -2.55 -19.15
N HIS A 262 -6.78 -3.35 -19.25
CA HIS A 262 -5.41 -2.85 -19.35
C HIS A 262 -5.16 -2.18 -20.71
N ILE A 263 -5.69 -2.76 -21.80
CA ILE A 263 -5.60 -2.14 -23.14
C ILE A 263 -6.33 -0.79 -23.14
N MET A 264 -7.53 -0.74 -22.56
CA MET A 264 -8.28 0.52 -22.46
C MET A 264 -7.55 1.57 -21.60
N ALA A 265 -6.90 1.16 -20.53
CA ALA A 265 -6.13 2.07 -19.67
C ALA A 265 -4.92 2.66 -20.40
N VAL A 266 -4.17 1.84 -21.15
CA VAL A 266 -3.02 2.35 -21.91
C VAL A 266 -3.44 3.23 -23.07
N ASN A 267 -4.54 2.92 -23.76
CA ASN A 267 -5.08 3.77 -24.83
C ASN A 267 -5.48 5.16 -24.30
N ARG A 268 -6.11 5.22 -23.12
CA ARG A 268 -6.37 6.51 -22.44
C ARG A 268 -5.08 7.25 -22.10
N LEU A 269 -4.08 6.55 -21.61
CA LEU A 269 -2.81 7.17 -21.26
C LEU A 269 -2.11 7.76 -22.50
N GLN A 270 -2.18 7.09 -23.65
CA GLN A 270 -1.62 7.56 -24.92
C GLN A 270 -2.27 8.85 -25.42
N THR A 271 -3.50 9.18 -25.02
CA THR A 271 -4.09 10.49 -25.35
C THR A 271 -3.46 11.64 -24.57
N GLN A 272 -2.71 11.35 -23.52
CA GLN A 272 -2.11 12.34 -22.61
C GLN A 272 -0.60 12.42 -22.70
N LYS A 273 0.06 11.33 -23.12
CA LYS A 273 1.53 11.25 -23.25
C LYS A 273 1.94 10.10 -24.16
N ASP A 274 3.16 10.18 -24.69
CA ASP A 274 3.74 9.08 -25.46
C ASP A 274 4.07 7.89 -24.54
N VAL A 275 3.55 6.72 -24.90
CA VAL A 275 3.85 5.43 -24.28
C VAL A 275 4.25 4.46 -25.38
N LEU A 276 5.45 3.91 -25.28
CA LEU A 276 5.95 2.90 -26.21
C LEU A 276 5.22 1.59 -25.98
N ILE A 277 4.52 1.07 -27.00
CA ILE A 277 3.87 -0.23 -26.94
C ILE A 277 4.76 -1.25 -27.65
N LEU A 278 5.05 -2.35 -26.96
CA LEU A 278 5.93 -3.42 -27.45
C LEU A 278 5.25 -4.78 -27.33
N THR A 279 5.54 -5.65 -28.28
CA THR A 279 5.27 -7.09 -28.20
C THR A 279 6.36 -7.80 -27.37
N GLU A 280 6.14 -9.09 -27.05
CA GLU A 280 7.15 -9.92 -26.39
C GLU A 280 8.45 -9.98 -27.18
N GLU A 281 8.36 -10.14 -28.50
CA GLU A 281 9.55 -10.24 -29.36
C GLU A 281 10.35 -8.93 -29.37
N GLU A 282 9.68 -7.79 -29.43
CA GLU A 282 10.34 -6.49 -29.48
C GLU A 282 11.07 -6.17 -28.18
N ILE A 283 10.44 -6.41 -27.02
CA ILE A 283 11.11 -6.18 -25.73
C ILE A 283 12.29 -7.15 -25.54
N LEU A 284 12.15 -8.41 -25.96
CA LEU A 284 13.25 -9.38 -25.89
C LEU A 284 14.40 -9.03 -26.85
N ARG A 285 14.11 -8.43 -28.01
CA ARG A 285 15.15 -7.93 -28.91
C ARG A 285 15.94 -6.79 -28.26
N ILE A 286 15.26 -5.79 -27.66
CA ILE A 286 15.93 -4.70 -26.94
C ILE A 286 16.84 -5.24 -25.82
N ILE A 287 16.47 -6.33 -25.17
CA ILE A 287 17.25 -6.92 -24.08
C ILE A 287 18.45 -7.72 -24.60
N ASN A 288 18.34 -8.36 -25.77
CA ASN A 288 19.38 -9.25 -26.31
C ASN A 288 20.39 -8.54 -27.24
N ASP A 289 20.00 -7.43 -27.86
CA ASP A 289 20.89 -6.57 -28.68
C ASP A 289 21.81 -5.71 -27.79
#